data_e165b69b628c54c5fd25dda2e04073f6
#
_entry.id   e165b69b628c54c5fd25dda2e04073f6
#
_cell.length_a   1.000
_cell.length_b   1.000
_cell.length_c   1.000
_cell.angle_alpha   90.00
_cell.angle_beta   90.00
_cell.angle_gamma   90.00
#
_symmetry.space_group_name_H-M   'P 1'
#
loop_
_entity.id
_entity.type
_entity.pdbx_description
1 polymer ?
#
loop_
_entity_poly.entity_id
_entity_poly.type
_entity_poly.pdbx_seq_one_letter_code
_entity_poly.pdbx_strand_id
1 'polypeptide(L)'
;MKKISVIIPLYNASTTIKDCILSVVQAGYPLLEVIVVDDESTDESPRVVEGLCQKYPEIVKLIRLETNSGPAKARNVGATNAKGDYLFFLDSDTVVQPDIFGNFVSRMRHADAVIGIYHYEALNKGCVPNYKAMLNHYFFSRKGVIEYEVFDAARAGIKADVFHKIGGFNEHLGWGMDYENEEIGYRLFKSYKILLDPSVVVKHVFPNLRKLTKTYFNRVALWMEIFFFRKKFELGGVTSQETGLCTISLIMTILTIPFIFIHSYFSLLSLILFSFYLYGYFGFLCSVFRRKPSFLLTAFFLNLYSSLVICSGASYGLFKVLINRSSVKEKMKDML
;
A
#
# COMPACT_ATOMS: atom_id res chain seq x y z
N MET A 1 3.11 30.22 -0.51
CA MET A 1 2.50 28.92 -0.78
C MET A 1 3.54 27.86 -0.43
N LYS A 2 3.16 26.76 0.24
CA LYS A 2 4.12 25.70 0.58
C LYS A 2 4.53 24.94 -0.68
N LYS A 3 5.83 24.70 -0.81
CA LYS A 3 6.44 24.05 -1.98
C LYS A 3 6.48 22.54 -1.81
N ILE A 4 6.21 21.80 -2.87
CA ILE A 4 6.21 20.32 -2.87
C ILE A 4 7.33 19.83 -3.78
N SER A 5 8.16 18.91 -3.28
CA SER A 5 9.04 18.06 -4.10
C SER A 5 8.39 16.68 -4.20
N VAL A 6 8.11 16.23 -5.42
CA VAL A 6 7.62 14.85 -5.67
C VAL A 6 8.82 13.95 -5.91
N ILE A 7 8.89 12.82 -5.21
CA ILE A 7 10.00 11.87 -5.25
C ILE A 7 9.49 10.55 -5.80
N ILE A 8 10.10 10.07 -6.88
CA ILE A 8 9.71 8.87 -7.61
C ILE A 8 10.92 7.93 -7.70
N PRO A 9 10.94 6.82 -6.92
CA PRO A 9 11.92 5.77 -7.15
C PRO A 9 11.62 5.06 -8.47
N LEU A 10 12.63 4.81 -9.27
CA LEU A 10 12.51 4.20 -10.58
C LEU A 10 13.37 2.95 -10.68
N TYR A 11 12.77 1.83 -11.05
CA TYR A 11 13.48 0.61 -11.43
C TYR A 11 12.66 -0.19 -12.44
N ASN A 12 13.15 -0.29 -13.68
CA ASN A 12 12.52 -1.07 -14.76
C ASN A 12 11.02 -0.80 -14.94
N ALA A 13 10.63 0.46 -15.14
CA ALA A 13 9.25 0.92 -15.28
C ALA A 13 9.00 1.73 -16.56
N SER A 14 9.68 1.39 -17.68
CA SER A 14 9.62 2.11 -18.96
C SER A 14 8.20 2.28 -19.52
N THR A 15 7.30 1.36 -19.19
CA THR A 15 5.89 1.39 -19.67
C THR A 15 4.98 2.33 -18.87
N THR A 16 5.38 2.76 -17.68
CA THR A 16 4.51 3.51 -16.74
C THR A 16 5.07 4.87 -16.33
N ILE A 17 6.39 5.01 -16.24
CA ILE A 17 7.04 6.21 -15.71
C ILE A 17 6.67 7.50 -16.47
N LYS A 18 6.48 7.43 -17.78
CA LYS A 18 6.07 8.58 -18.58
C LYS A 18 4.73 9.15 -18.12
N ASP A 19 3.73 8.30 -17.99
CA ASP A 19 2.37 8.71 -17.59
C ASP A 19 2.35 9.14 -16.12
N CYS A 20 3.15 8.51 -15.27
CA CYS A 20 3.36 8.92 -13.89
C CYS A 20 3.85 10.38 -13.82
N ILE A 21 4.98 10.71 -14.44
CA ILE A 21 5.56 12.06 -14.42
C ILE A 21 4.62 13.09 -15.06
N LEU A 22 4.02 12.76 -16.21
CA LEU A 22 3.11 13.68 -16.89
C LEU A 22 1.88 14.00 -16.03
N SER A 23 1.32 13.02 -15.32
CA SER A 23 0.20 13.26 -14.42
C SER A 23 0.56 14.22 -13.28
N VAL A 24 1.79 14.11 -12.77
CA VAL A 24 2.30 14.98 -11.71
C VAL A 24 2.51 16.42 -12.23
N VAL A 25 3.15 16.57 -13.37
CA VAL A 25 3.42 17.89 -13.97
C VAL A 25 2.13 18.61 -14.39
N GLN A 26 1.11 17.85 -14.79
CA GLN A 26 -0.19 18.38 -15.22
C GLN A 26 -1.19 18.58 -14.08
N ALA A 27 -0.87 18.15 -12.87
CA ALA A 27 -1.73 18.37 -11.71
C ALA A 27 -1.86 19.87 -11.39
N GLY A 28 -3.04 20.30 -11.01
CA GLY A 28 -3.42 21.71 -10.88
C GLY A 28 -2.77 22.51 -9.73
N TYR A 29 -1.65 22.04 -9.18
CA TYR A 29 -0.91 22.70 -8.09
C TYR A 29 0.53 23.04 -8.55
N PRO A 30 1.03 24.26 -8.26
CA PRO A 30 2.40 24.63 -8.63
C PRO A 30 3.42 23.85 -7.80
N LEU A 31 3.99 22.83 -8.41
CA LEU A 31 5.07 22.02 -7.84
C LEU A 31 6.40 22.78 -7.90
N LEU A 32 7.28 22.47 -6.96
CA LEU A 32 8.67 22.95 -7.04
C LEU A 32 9.50 22.09 -8.01
N GLU A 33 9.39 20.77 -7.84
CA GLU A 33 10.19 19.81 -8.61
C GLU A 33 9.61 18.40 -8.54
N VAL A 34 10.00 17.60 -9.53
CA VAL A 34 9.80 16.14 -9.59
C VAL A 34 11.19 15.51 -9.67
N ILE A 35 11.58 14.78 -8.64
CA ILE A 35 12.90 14.10 -8.56
C ILE A 35 12.67 12.62 -8.80
N VAL A 36 13.13 12.14 -9.95
CA VAL A 36 13.15 10.72 -10.28
C VAL A 36 14.51 10.17 -9.91
N VAL A 37 14.53 9.12 -9.10
CA VAL A 37 15.78 8.45 -8.69
C VAL A 37 15.81 7.06 -9.32
N ASP A 38 16.66 6.91 -10.33
CA ASP A 38 16.86 5.65 -11.04
C ASP A 38 17.81 4.74 -10.26
N ASP A 39 17.28 3.60 -9.87
CA ASP A 39 17.95 2.59 -9.04
C ASP A 39 18.59 1.51 -9.93
N GLU A 40 19.45 1.94 -10.89
CA GLU A 40 20.16 1.08 -11.84
C GLU A 40 19.20 0.29 -12.76
N SER A 41 18.24 0.98 -13.40
CA SER A 41 17.36 0.35 -14.38
C SER A 41 18.13 -0.17 -15.59
N THR A 42 17.74 -1.34 -16.07
CA THR A 42 18.31 -2.02 -17.24
C THR A 42 17.44 -1.92 -18.49
N ASP A 43 16.25 -1.32 -18.36
CA ASP A 43 15.32 -1.06 -19.45
C ASP A 43 15.41 0.40 -19.98
N GLU A 44 14.49 0.82 -20.84
CA GLU A 44 14.44 2.18 -21.40
C GLU A 44 13.95 3.25 -20.41
N SER A 45 13.68 2.93 -19.15
CA SER A 45 13.14 3.86 -18.16
C SER A 45 13.96 5.14 -18.02
N PRO A 46 15.30 5.09 -17.85
CA PRO A 46 16.10 6.31 -17.70
C PRO A 46 16.05 7.21 -18.93
N ARG A 47 16.03 6.61 -20.13
CA ARG A 47 15.94 7.36 -21.39
C ARG A 47 14.62 8.07 -21.56
N VAL A 48 13.53 7.44 -21.12
CA VAL A 48 12.19 8.08 -21.10
C VAL A 48 12.20 9.30 -20.18
N VAL A 49 12.81 9.19 -18.99
CA VAL A 49 12.91 10.30 -18.03
C VAL A 49 13.80 11.42 -18.55
N GLU A 50 14.94 11.12 -19.20
CA GLU A 50 15.81 12.12 -19.83
C GLU A 50 15.05 12.98 -20.86
N GLY A 51 14.22 12.36 -21.69
CA GLY A 51 13.36 13.09 -22.62
C GLY A 51 12.36 14.03 -21.91
N LEU A 52 11.88 13.64 -20.73
CA LEU A 52 11.01 14.50 -19.91
C LEU A 52 11.82 15.61 -19.20
N CYS A 53 13.05 15.36 -18.77
CA CYS A 53 13.93 16.40 -18.25
C CYS A 53 14.21 17.48 -19.29
N GLN A 54 14.45 17.10 -20.55
CA GLN A 54 14.62 18.07 -21.65
C GLN A 54 13.34 18.87 -21.93
N LYS A 55 12.16 18.25 -21.80
CA LYS A 55 10.87 18.91 -22.02
C LYS A 55 10.45 19.83 -20.87
N TYR A 56 10.82 19.48 -19.64
CA TYR A 56 10.45 20.20 -18.40
C TYR A 56 11.69 20.46 -17.51
N PRO A 57 12.71 21.19 -18.01
CA PRO A 57 14.03 21.29 -17.38
C PRO A 57 14.02 21.93 -15.99
N GLU A 58 13.04 22.82 -15.73
CA GLU A 58 12.91 23.49 -14.43
C GLU A 58 12.20 22.63 -13.37
N ILE A 59 11.50 21.57 -13.79
CA ILE A 59 10.61 20.80 -12.90
C ILE A 59 11.13 19.37 -12.72
N VAL A 60 11.48 18.67 -13.81
CA VAL A 60 11.83 17.23 -13.78
C VAL A 60 13.35 17.06 -13.71
N LYS A 61 13.79 16.27 -12.73
CA LYS A 61 15.20 15.95 -12.49
C LYS A 61 15.37 14.44 -12.41
N LEU A 62 16.45 13.94 -12.99
CA LEU A 62 16.87 12.54 -12.90
C LEU A 62 18.16 12.43 -12.09
N ILE A 63 18.14 11.57 -11.07
CA ILE A 63 19.32 11.14 -10.32
C ILE A 63 19.51 9.66 -10.61
N ARG A 64 20.74 9.22 -10.90
CA ARG A 64 21.05 7.80 -11.11
C ARG A 64 21.91 7.27 -9.99
N LEU A 65 21.56 6.13 -9.46
CA LEU A 65 22.37 5.39 -8.51
C LEU A 65 23.32 4.47 -9.28
N GLU A 66 24.50 4.25 -8.72
CA GLU A 66 25.54 3.39 -9.33
C GLU A 66 25.22 1.91 -9.18
N THR A 67 24.41 1.55 -8.19
CA THR A 67 24.03 0.16 -7.89
C THR A 67 22.57 0.10 -7.46
N ASN A 68 21.91 -1.01 -7.79
CA ASN A 68 20.54 -1.28 -7.32
C ASN A 68 20.54 -1.47 -5.80
N SER A 69 19.99 -0.51 -5.11
CA SER A 69 20.01 -0.40 -3.64
C SER A 69 18.61 -0.46 -3.00
N GLY A 70 17.58 -0.57 -3.84
CA GLY A 70 16.19 -0.68 -3.42
C GLY A 70 15.47 0.65 -3.23
N PRO A 71 14.12 0.59 -3.13
CA PRO A 71 13.27 1.78 -3.12
C PRO A 71 13.46 2.68 -1.89
N ALA A 72 13.84 2.14 -0.74
CA ALA A 72 14.13 2.91 0.47
C ALA A 72 15.31 3.88 0.23
N LYS A 73 16.42 3.37 -0.32
CA LYS A 73 17.60 4.17 -0.69
C LYS A 73 17.25 5.22 -1.74
N ALA A 74 16.57 4.82 -2.81
CA ALA A 74 16.17 5.75 -3.86
C ALA A 74 15.28 6.89 -3.32
N ARG A 75 14.32 6.60 -2.43
CA ARG A 75 13.50 7.63 -1.79
C ARG A 75 14.29 8.54 -0.87
N ASN A 76 15.25 8.02 -0.09
CA ASN A 76 16.12 8.82 0.77
C ASN A 76 17.04 9.75 -0.05
N VAL A 77 17.63 9.26 -1.14
CA VAL A 77 18.42 10.09 -2.05
C VAL A 77 17.58 11.19 -2.67
N GLY A 78 16.37 10.88 -3.12
CA GLY A 78 15.42 11.88 -3.62
C GLY A 78 15.09 12.94 -2.56
N ALA A 79 14.81 12.52 -1.33
CA ALA A 79 14.49 13.41 -0.22
C ALA A 79 15.66 14.32 0.18
N THR A 80 16.89 13.80 0.15
CA THR A 80 18.12 14.59 0.45
C THR A 80 18.35 15.69 -0.59
N ASN A 81 17.98 15.46 -1.85
CA ASN A 81 18.11 16.43 -2.94
C ASN A 81 16.90 17.35 -3.09
N ALA A 82 15.83 17.13 -2.33
CA ALA A 82 14.59 17.89 -2.41
C ALA A 82 14.70 19.25 -1.72
N LYS A 83 14.04 20.27 -2.30
CA LYS A 83 14.03 21.65 -1.81
C LYS A 83 12.64 22.10 -1.32
N GLY A 84 11.63 21.23 -1.40
CA GLY A 84 10.26 21.52 -1.00
C GLY A 84 10.07 21.53 0.51
N ASP A 85 9.08 22.28 0.98
CA ASP A 85 8.61 22.22 2.38
C ASP A 85 7.97 20.86 2.69
N TYR A 86 7.38 20.24 1.67
CA TYR A 86 6.75 18.93 1.71
C TYR A 86 7.41 17.98 0.71
N LEU A 87 7.63 16.75 1.14
CA LEU A 87 8.06 15.64 0.31
C LEU A 87 6.81 14.78 -0.01
N PHE A 88 6.55 14.53 -1.28
CA PHE A 88 5.48 13.64 -1.70
C PHE A 88 6.09 12.45 -2.43
N PHE A 89 5.98 11.25 -1.84
CA PHE A 89 6.48 10.02 -2.43
C PHE A 89 5.41 9.38 -3.31
N LEU A 90 5.83 8.89 -4.46
CA LEU A 90 4.95 8.33 -5.47
C LEU A 90 5.68 7.18 -6.19
N ASP A 91 5.04 6.03 -6.35
CA ASP A 91 5.65 4.94 -7.12
C ASP A 91 5.55 5.20 -8.63
N SER A 92 6.52 4.68 -9.39
CA SER A 92 6.69 4.91 -10.85
C SER A 92 5.57 4.30 -11.72
N ASP A 93 4.70 3.49 -11.14
CA ASP A 93 3.55 2.83 -11.78
C ASP A 93 2.19 3.39 -11.33
N THR A 94 2.18 4.64 -10.86
CA THR A 94 1.00 5.37 -10.43
C THR A 94 0.70 6.58 -11.31
N VAL A 95 -0.56 7.02 -11.32
CA VAL A 95 -1.03 8.25 -11.97
C VAL A 95 -1.86 9.03 -10.97
N VAL A 96 -1.49 10.28 -10.72
CA VAL A 96 -2.19 11.14 -9.76
C VAL A 96 -3.49 11.71 -10.35
N GLN A 97 -4.46 11.99 -9.46
CA GLN A 97 -5.66 12.75 -9.85
C GLN A 97 -5.36 14.25 -9.85
N PRO A 98 -6.05 15.07 -10.68
CA PRO A 98 -5.71 16.48 -10.87
C PRO A 98 -5.62 17.31 -9.58
N ASP A 99 -6.51 17.07 -8.60
CA ASP A 99 -6.61 17.88 -7.38
C ASP A 99 -5.75 17.33 -6.21
N ILE A 100 -4.94 16.31 -6.46
CA ILE A 100 -4.24 15.57 -5.39
C ILE A 100 -3.39 16.48 -4.50
N PHE A 101 -2.60 17.38 -5.08
CA PHE A 101 -1.69 18.22 -4.31
C PHE A 101 -2.41 19.35 -3.56
N GLY A 102 -3.51 19.88 -4.11
CA GLY A 102 -4.39 20.82 -3.41
C GLY A 102 -5.01 20.18 -2.17
N ASN A 103 -5.55 18.98 -2.31
CA ASN A 103 -6.12 18.20 -1.22
C ASN A 103 -5.05 17.85 -0.17
N PHE A 104 -3.90 17.36 -0.61
CA PHE A 104 -2.76 17.05 0.25
C PHE A 104 -2.32 18.27 1.08
N VAL A 105 -2.04 19.41 0.46
CA VAL A 105 -1.59 20.63 1.17
C VAL A 105 -2.64 21.13 2.16
N SER A 106 -3.91 21.07 1.79
CA SER A 106 -5.01 21.42 2.70
C SER A 106 -4.99 20.56 3.95
N ARG A 107 -4.76 19.25 3.81
CA ARG A 107 -4.69 18.30 4.92
C ARG A 107 -3.44 18.46 5.77
N MET A 108 -2.30 18.79 5.17
CA MET A 108 -1.02 19.00 5.86
C MET A 108 -1.05 20.16 6.88
N ARG A 109 -2.07 21.00 6.87
CA ARG A 109 -2.30 22.01 7.92
C ARG A 109 -2.65 21.37 9.28
N HIS A 110 -3.14 20.14 9.26
CA HIS A 110 -3.66 19.43 10.44
C HIS A 110 -2.90 18.13 10.73
N ALA A 111 -1.83 17.84 9.99
CA ALA A 111 -1.03 16.62 10.10
C ALA A 111 0.45 16.90 9.82
N ASP A 112 1.29 15.94 10.18
CA ASP A 112 2.72 15.94 9.86
C ASP A 112 3.02 15.07 8.64
N ALA A 113 2.15 14.06 8.40
CA ALA A 113 2.15 13.25 7.20
C ALA A 113 0.72 12.91 6.77
N VAL A 114 0.52 12.73 5.47
CA VAL A 114 -0.77 12.37 4.86
C VAL A 114 -0.55 11.23 3.88
N ILE A 115 -1.37 10.19 4.03
CA ILE A 115 -1.42 9.03 3.16
C ILE A 115 -2.66 9.12 2.29
N GLY A 116 -2.52 8.96 0.99
CA GLY A 116 -3.63 8.87 0.05
C GLY A 116 -4.21 7.47 -0.06
N ILE A 117 -5.16 7.33 -0.98
CA ILE A 117 -5.78 6.06 -1.32
C ILE A 117 -5.63 5.74 -2.81
N TYR A 118 -5.84 4.48 -3.18
CA TYR A 118 -5.97 4.09 -4.58
C TYR A 118 -7.38 4.37 -5.11
N HIS A 119 -7.46 4.79 -6.36
CA HIS A 119 -8.71 4.90 -7.10
C HIS A 119 -9.36 3.52 -7.26
N TYR A 120 -10.68 3.46 -7.39
CA TYR A 120 -11.42 2.20 -7.58
C TYR A 120 -11.22 1.55 -8.96
N GLU A 121 -10.63 2.26 -9.91
CA GLU A 121 -10.22 1.74 -11.22
C GLU A 121 -8.72 1.56 -11.26
N ALA A 122 -8.27 0.39 -11.76
CA ALA A 122 -6.87 0.12 -12.05
C ALA A 122 -6.42 0.84 -13.33
N LEU A 123 -5.12 1.11 -13.46
CA LEU A 123 -4.53 1.60 -14.71
C LEU A 123 -4.50 0.50 -15.77
N ASN A 124 -4.22 -0.72 -15.36
CA ASN A 124 -4.16 -1.87 -16.28
C ASN A 124 -5.49 -2.64 -16.33
N LYS A 125 -5.75 -3.25 -17.48
CA LYS A 125 -6.97 -4.04 -17.75
C LYS A 125 -6.90 -5.41 -17.06
N GLY A 126 -8.08 -5.94 -16.71
CA GLY A 126 -8.24 -7.30 -16.19
C GLY A 126 -9.13 -7.37 -14.95
N CYS A 127 -9.64 -8.60 -14.68
CA CYS A 127 -10.53 -8.81 -13.52
C CYS A 127 -9.77 -8.65 -12.19
N VAL A 128 -8.57 -9.19 -12.08
CA VAL A 128 -7.78 -9.15 -10.84
C VAL A 128 -7.31 -7.72 -10.49
N PRO A 129 -6.74 -6.93 -11.44
CA PRO A 129 -6.45 -5.53 -11.21
C PRO A 129 -7.66 -4.72 -10.72
N ASN A 130 -8.80 -4.85 -11.41
CA ASN A 130 -10.01 -4.13 -11.02
C ASN A 130 -10.55 -4.55 -9.65
N TYR A 131 -10.55 -5.86 -9.36
CA TYR A 131 -10.91 -6.35 -8.02
C TYR A 131 -10.02 -5.73 -6.94
N LYS A 132 -8.71 -5.74 -7.13
CA LYS A 132 -7.75 -5.20 -6.16
C LYS A 132 -7.91 -3.69 -5.97
N ALA A 133 -8.13 -2.96 -7.05
CA ALA A 133 -8.40 -1.52 -7.01
C ALA A 133 -9.68 -1.22 -6.21
N MET A 134 -10.79 -1.89 -6.53
CA MET A 134 -12.07 -1.71 -5.83
C MET A 134 -12.00 -2.10 -4.36
N LEU A 135 -11.31 -3.20 -4.03
CA LEU A 135 -11.13 -3.66 -2.64
C LEU A 135 -10.34 -2.64 -1.82
N ASN A 136 -9.19 -2.21 -2.31
CA ASN A 136 -8.36 -1.22 -1.63
C ASN A 136 -9.13 0.10 -1.47
N HIS A 137 -9.72 0.61 -2.54
CA HIS A 137 -10.49 1.83 -2.49
C HIS A 137 -11.58 1.78 -1.40
N TYR A 138 -12.35 0.68 -1.35
CA TYR A 138 -13.42 0.52 -0.37
C TYR A 138 -12.88 0.55 1.06
N PHE A 139 -11.88 -0.28 1.38
CA PHE A 139 -11.38 -0.39 2.76
C PHE A 139 -10.65 0.86 3.24
N PHE A 140 -9.99 1.59 2.36
CA PHE A 140 -9.27 2.81 2.72
C PHE A 140 -10.15 4.08 2.70
N SER A 141 -11.27 4.10 1.95
CA SER A 141 -12.14 5.28 1.87
C SER A 141 -13.32 5.28 2.84
N ARG A 142 -13.81 4.11 3.29
CA ARG A 142 -15.10 3.95 3.98
C ARG A 142 -15.20 4.67 5.33
N LYS A 143 -14.09 4.93 6.00
CA LYS A 143 -14.06 5.61 7.32
C LYS A 143 -13.81 7.12 7.20
N GLY A 144 -13.67 7.64 5.98
CA GLY A 144 -13.28 9.04 5.79
C GLY A 144 -11.84 9.29 6.22
N VAL A 145 -11.56 10.51 6.69
CA VAL A 145 -10.24 10.87 7.21
C VAL A 145 -10.05 10.29 8.60
N ILE A 146 -8.99 9.51 8.78
CA ILE A 146 -8.66 8.85 10.06
C ILE A 146 -7.18 9.01 10.39
N GLU A 147 -6.82 8.89 11.65
CA GLU A 147 -5.42 8.65 12.04
C GLU A 147 -4.97 7.27 11.54
N TYR A 148 -3.72 7.21 11.07
CA TYR A 148 -3.19 6.01 10.47
C TYR A 148 -1.72 5.80 10.86
N GLU A 149 -1.31 4.56 11.05
CA GLU A 149 0.02 4.25 11.59
C GLU A 149 1.00 3.65 10.57
N VAL A 150 0.60 3.54 9.30
CA VAL A 150 1.46 3.05 8.22
C VAL A 150 1.73 4.19 7.24
N PHE A 151 2.99 4.39 6.85
CA PHE A 151 3.38 5.37 5.85
C PHE A 151 3.56 4.70 4.49
N ASP A 152 2.47 4.56 3.71
CA ASP A 152 2.54 3.93 2.39
C ASP A 152 3.11 4.89 1.34
N ALA A 153 4.42 4.78 1.12
CA ALA A 153 5.21 5.67 0.27
C ALA A 153 4.80 5.66 -1.21
N ALA A 154 3.95 4.75 -1.65
CA ALA A 154 3.41 4.77 -3.02
C ALA A 154 2.46 5.95 -3.28
N ARG A 155 1.99 6.65 -2.23
CA ARG A 155 1.01 7.75 -2.29
C ARG A 155 0.97 8.58 -1.00
N ALA A 156 2.12 8.93 -0.48
CA ALA A 156 2.22 9.59 0.83
C ALA A 156 3.06 10.86 0.76
N GLY A 157 2.67 11.85 1.55
CA GLY A 157 3.49 13.05 1.72
C GLY A 157 3.72 13.38 3.20
N ILE A 158 4.81 14.08 3.46
CA ILE A 158 5.31 14.40 4.81
C ILE A 158 5.97 15.77 4.81
N LYS A 159 6.01 16.44 5.96
CA LYS A 159 6.86 17.63 6.16
C LYS A 159 8.33 17.25 6.01
N ALA A 160 9.08 18.01 5.21
CA ALA A 160 10.50 17.71 4.94
C ALA A 160 11.35 17.67 6.22
N ASP A 161 11.14 18.62 7.14
CA ASP A 161 11.86 18.67 8.41
C ASP A 161 11.53 17.47 9.32
N VAL A 162 10.29 16.97 9.30
CA VAL A 162 9.89 15.77 10.04
C VAL A 162 10.58 14.53 9.45
N PHE A 163 10.58 14.39 8.10
CA PHE A 163 11.24 13.27 7.43
C PHE A 163 12.73 13.19 7.78
N HIS A 164 13.42 14.32 7.74
CA HIS A 164 14.85 14.38 8.07
C HIS A 164 15.10 14.12 9.57
N LYS A 165 14.25 14.65 10.46
CA LYS A 165 14.38 14.41 11.92
C LYS A 165 14.24 12.94 12.31
N ILE A 166 13.40 12.18 11.62
CA ILE A 166 13.25 10.74 11.90
C ILE A 166 14.31 9.89 11.19
N GLY A 167 15.20 10.47 10.37
CA GLY A 167 16.27 9.75 9.66
C GLY A 167 15.83 9.05 8.39
N GLY A 168 14.65 9.38 7.81
CA GLY A 168 14.16 8.81 6.56
C GLY A 168 13.75 7.34 6.64
N PHE A 169 13.77 6.64 5.51
CA PHE A 169 13.53 5.20 5.41
C PHE A 169 14.73 4.41 5.90
N ASN A 170 14.49 3.26 6.52
CA ASN A 170 15.53 2.33 6.93
C ASN A 170 16.05 1.55 5.69
N GLU A 171 17.29 1.83 5.27
CA GLU A 171 17.93 1.22 4.10
C GLU A 171 18.44 -0.20 4.35
N HIS A 172 18.47 -0.66 5.61
CA HIS A 172 18.92 -2.01 5.98
C HIS A 172 17.82 -3.06 5.93
N LEU A 173 16.57 -2.66 5.72
CA LEU A 173 15.48 -3.59 5.49
C LEU A 173 15.60 -4.20 4.10
N GLY A 174 15.39 -5.52 3.99
CA GLY A 174 15.37 -6.19 2.70
C GLY A 174 14.22 -5.64 1.82
N TRP A 175 14.54 -5.23 0.60
CA TRP A 175 13.57 -4.61 -0.29
C TRP A 175 12.74 -5.63 -1.09
N GLY A 176 11.54 -5.18 -1.44
CA GLY A 176 10.60 -5.93 -2.27
C GLY A 176 9.52 -6.69 -1.53
N MET A 177 9.65 -6.91 -0.24
CA MET A 177 8.66 -7.64 0.59
C MET A 177 8.61 -7.17 2.02
N ASP A 178 9.47 -6.20 2.41
CA ASP A 178 9.64 -5.85 3.79
C ASP A 178 8.79 -4.67 4.24
N TYR A 179 8.88 -4.42 5.49
CA TYR A 179 8.11 -3.56 6.35
C TYR A 179 8.51 -2.07 6.24
N GLU A 180 9.12 -1.62 5.15
CA GLU A 180 9.63 -0.25 5.05
C GLU A 180 8.55 0.81 5.33
N ASN A 181 7.32 0.56 4.86
CA ASN A 181 6.17 1.45 5.07
C ASN A 181 5.62 1.36 6.48
N GLU A 182 5.58 0.16 7.05
CA GLU A 182 5.17 -0.11 8.41
C GLU A 182 6.19 0.45 9.39
N GLU A 183 7.49 0.20 9.18
CA GLU A 183 8.59 0.64 10.03
C GLU A 183 8.62 2.18 10.15
N ILE A 184 8.70 2.89 9.04
CA ILE A 184 8.71 4.35 9.07
C ILE A 184 7.40 4.91 9.64
N GLY A 185 6.26 4.29 9.33
CA GLY A 185 4.95 4.66 9.84
C GLY A 185 4.89 4.56 11.36
N TYR A 186 5.35 3.44 11.93
CA TYR A 186 5.35 3.24 13.39
C TYR A 186 6.32 4.18 14.10
N ARG A 187 7.47 4.47 13.51
CA ARG A 187 8.43 5.43 14.02
C ARG A 187 7.86 6.85 14.02
N LEU A 188 7.19 7.24 12.95
CA LEU A 188 6.48 8.51 12.85
C LEU A 188 5.34 8.61 13.87
N PHE A 189 4.50 7.59 13.98
CA PHE A 189 3.29 7.62 14.79
C PHE A 189 3.57 7.78 16.30
N LYS A 190 4.80 7.48 16.75
CA LYS A 190 5.22 7.73 18.15
C LYS A 190 5.19 9.22 18.55
N SER A 191 5.41 10.12 17.60
CA SER A 191 5.62 11.57 17.92
C SER A 191 4.94 12.52 16.94
N TYR A 192 4.40 12.03 15.83
CA TYR A 192 3.83 12.84 14.76
C TYR A 192 2.46 12.34 14.34
N LYS A 193 1.64 13.25 13.86
CA LYS A 193 0.28 12.95 13.41
C LYS A 193 0.28 12.52 11.95
N ILE A 194 -0.13 11.30 11.69
CA ILE A 194 -0.32 10.75 10.34
C ILE A 194 -1.82 10.62 10.07
N LEU A 195 -2.29 11.13 8.94
CA LEU A 195 -3.68 10.99 8.50
C LEU A 195 -3.76 10.20 7.20
N LEU A 196 -4.70 9.28 7.12
CA LEU A 196 -5.19 8.72 5.88
C LEU A 196 -6.31 9.62 5.36
N ASP A 197 -6.17 10.15 4.13
CA ASP A 197 -7.17 11.02 3.53
C ASP A 197 -7.67 10.49 2.18
N PRO A 198 -8.95 10.09 2.07
CA PRO A 198 -9.54 9.60 0.84
C PRO A 198 -9.66 10.63 -0.29
N SER A 199 -9.38 11.90 -0.05
CA SER A 199 -9.34 12.92 -1.10
C SER A 199 -8.01 12.98 -1.86
N VAL A 200 -6.95 12.37 -1.29
CA VAL A 200 -5.63 12.22 -1.91
C VAL A 200 -5.59 10.91 -2.68
N VAL A 201 -5.83 10.95 -3.99
CA VAL A 201 -6.11 9.74 -4.79
C VAL A 201 -5.10 9.55 -5.91
N VAL A 202 -4.61 8.31 -6.06
CA VAL A 202 -3.80 7.88 -7.20
C VAL A 202 -4.42 6.67 -7.89
N LYS A 203 -4.28 6.54 -9.21
CA LYS A 203 -4.48 5.26 -9.91
C LYS A 203 -3.17 4.48 -9.91
N HIS A 204 -3.26 3.15 -9.94
CA HIS A 204 -2.09 2.27 -9.83
C HIS A 204 -2.22 1.08 -10.77
N VAL A 205 -1.08 0.54 -11.20
CA VAL A 205 -1.01 -0.75 -11.92
C VAL A 205 -1.06 -1.88 -10.90
N PHE A 206 -2.11 -2.69 -10.94
CA PHE A 206 -2.27 -3.80 -10.01
C PHE A 206 -1.79 -5.13 -10.61
N PRO A 207 -1.32 -6.08 -9.76
CA PRO A 207 -0.76 -7.33 -10.22
C PRO A 207 -1.79 -8.25 -10.87
N ASN A 208 -1.33 -9.20 -11.70
CA ASN A 208 -2.11 -10.35 -12.15
C ASN A 208 -2.34 -11.36 -11.01
N LEU A 209 -3.16 -12.40 -11.24
CA LEU A 209 -3.52 -13.37 -10.20
C LEU A 209 -2.30 -14.06 -9.57
N ARG A 210 -1.33 -14.51 -10.39
CA ARG A 210 -0.13 -15.20 -9.88
C ARG A 210 0.69 -14.31 -8.94
N LYS A 211 0.94 -13.07 -9.34
CA LYS A 211 1.69 -12.10 -8.52
C LYS A 211 0.89 -11.70 -7.28
N LEU A 212 -0.44 -11.52 -7.40
CA LEU A 212 -1.33 -11.24 -6.27
C LEU A 212 -1.28 -12.34 -5.22
N THR A 213 -1.39 -13.61 -5.63
CA THR A 213 -1.33 -14.79 -4.77
C THR A 213 -0.01 -14.82 -3.98
N LYS A 214 1.12 -14.70 -4.70
CA LYS A 214 2.45 -14.68 -4.07
C LYS A 214 2.59 -13.51 -3.07
N THR A 215 2.15 -12.33 -3.48
CA THR A 215 2.23 -11.13 -2.63
C THR A 215 1.36 -11.26 -1.39
N TYR A 216 0.11 -11.70 -1.52
CA TYR A 216 -0.78 -11.88 -0.37
C TYR A 216 -0.25 -12.91 0.61
N PHE A 217 0.14 -14.09 0.11
CA PHE A 217 0.69 -15.15 0.96
C PHE A 217 1.91 -14.64 1.75
N ASN A 218 2.90 -14.08 1.05
CA ASN A 218 4.15 -13.66 1.68
C ASN A 218 3.97 -12.46 2.62
N ARG A 219 3.24 -11.41 2.18
CA ARG A 219 3.03 -10.22 3.03
C ARG A 219 2.21 -10.52 4.26
N VAL A 220 1.22 -11.41 4.16
CA VAL A 220 0.43 -11.79 5.33
C VAL A 220 1.24 -12.68 6.28
N ALA A 221 2.07 -13.59 5.76
CA ALA A 221 2.99 -14.36 6.60
C ALA A 221 3.95 -13.46 7.38
N LEU A 222 4.53 -12.46 6.71
CA LEU A 222 5.36 -11.43 7.34
C LEU A 222 4.58 -10.57 8.35
N TRP A 223 3.37 -10.13 7.98
CA TRP A 223 2.53 -9.33 8.87
C TRP A 223 2.16 -10.08 10.15
N MET A 224 2.00 -11.40 10.09
CA MET A 224 1.80 -12.23 11.29
C MET A 224 3.00 -12.21 12.23
N GLU A 225 4.23 -12.08 11.72
CA GLU A 225 5.43 -11.88 12.53
C GLU A 225 5.32 -10.57 13.34
N ILE A 226 4.97 -9.46 12.66
CA ILE A 226 4.76 -8.15 13.32
C ILE A 226 3.62 -8.23 14.33
N PHE A 227 2.48 -8.77 13.93
CA PHE A 227 1.29 -8.88 14.76
C PHE A 227 1.56 -9.67 16.06
N PHE A 228 2.30 -10.76 15.98
CA PHE A 228 2.61 -11.60 17.14
C PHE A 228 3.35 -10.84 18.24
N PHE A 229 4.22 -9.91 17.86
CA PHE A 229 4.98 -9.09 18.82
C PHE A 229 4.23 -7.83 19.22
N ARG A 230 3.58 -7.13 18.30
CA ARG A 230 2.82 -5.91 18.61
C ARG A 230 1.47 -6.20 19.27
N LYS A 231 0.86 -7.35 19.00
CA LYS A 231 -0.50 -7.75 19.45
C LYS A 231 -1.56 -6.71 19.11
N LYS A 232 -1.39 -5.98 18.03
CA LYS A 232 -2.24 -4.87 17.62
C LYS A 232 -2.50 -4.92 16.11
N PHE A 233 -3.78 -4.76 15.72
CA PHE A 233 -4.17 -4.52 14.35
C PHE A 233 -3.96 -3.04 13.97
N GLU A 234 -3.86 -2.76 12.70
CA GLU A 234 -3.79 -1.40 12.19
C GLU A 234 -5.14 -0.68 12.31
N LEU A 235 -5.11 0.66 12.40
CA LEU A 235 -6.31 1.48 12.63
C LEU A 235 -7.28 1.47 11.44
N GLY A 236 -6.83 1.06 10.25
CA GLY A 236 -7.63 1.05 9.05
C GLY A 236 -7.06 0.16 7.94
N GLY A 237 -7.61 0.30 6.75
CA GLY A 237 -7.16 -0.47 5.58
C GLY A 237 -7.56 -1.93 5.61
N VAL A 238 -6.75 -2.76 4.94
CA VAL A 238 -7.04 -4.20 4.76
C VAL A 238 -6.50 -5.08 5.89
N THR A 239 -5.69 -4.54 6.80
CA THR A 239 -5.10 -5.22 7.97
C THR A 239 -5.78 -4.82 9.29
N SER A 240 -7.02 -4.36 9.21
CA SER A 240 -7.84 -3.97 10.36
C SER A 240 -8.37 -5.17 11.14
N GLN A 241 -8.78 -4.93 12.39
CA GLN A 241 -9.40 -5.95 13.23
C GLN A 241 -10.61 -6.64 12.55
N GLU A 242 -11.42 -5.87 11.81
CA GLU A 242 -12.59 -6.40 11.11
C GLU A 242 -12.20 -7.44 10.05
N THR A 243 -11.17 -7.15 9.22
CA THR A 243 -10.69 -8.11 8.21
C THR A 243 -10.00 -9.31 8.83
N GLY A 244 -9.33 -9.13 9.97
CA GLY A 244 -8.76 -10.22 10.77
C GLY A 244 -9.84 -11.18 11.28
N LEU A 245 -10.93 -10.66 11.84
CA LEU A 245 -12.08 -11.46 12.30
C LEU A 245 -12.74 -12.21 11.14
N CYS A 246 -12.90 -11.58 9.96
CA CYS A 246 -13.41 -12.26 8.76
C CYS A 246 -12.50 -13.42 8.34
N THR A 247 -11.18 -13.23 8.40
CA THR A 247 -10.21 -14.28 8.08
C THR A 247 -10.32 -15.46 9.06
N ILE A 248 -10.40 -15.19 10.35
CA ILE A 248 -10.59 -16.22 11.39
C ILE A 248 -11.92 -16.95 11.16
N SER A 249 -13.01 -16.23 10.88
CA SER A 249 -14.32 -16.82 10.62
C SER A 249 -14.31 -17.78 9.42
N LEU A 250 -13.59 -17.41 8.34
CA LEU A 250 -13.44 -18.29 7.17
C LEU A 250 -12.59 -19.54 7.51
N ILE A 251 -11.49 -19.39 8.25
CA ILE A 251 -10.68 -20.53 8.71
C ILE A 251 -11.54 -21.49 9.54
N MET A 252 -12.28 -20.96 10.50
CA MET A 252 -13.16 -21.78 11.35
C MET A 252 -14.28 -22.47 10.54
N THR A 253 -14.84 -21.79 9.52
CA THR A 253 -15.79 -22.41 8.58
C THR A 253 -15.15 -23.62 7.91
N ILE A 254 -13.95 -23.48 7.36
CA ILE A 254 -13.23 -24.57 6.67
C ILE A 254 -12.97 -25.74 7.64
N LEU A 255 -12.54 -25.44 8.86
CA LEU A 255 -12.26 -26.46 9.88
C LEU A 255 -13.52 -27.21 10.34
N THR A 256 -14.71 -26.60 10.28
CA THR A 256 -15.97 -27.27 10.68
C THR A 256 -16.58 -28.13 9.57
N ILE A 257 -16.21 -27.93 8.28
CA ILE A 257 -16.77 -28.70 7.14
C ILE A 257 -16.62 -30.22 7.31
N PRO A 258 -15.45 -30.80 7.66
CA PRO A 258 -15.32 -32.26 7.79
C PRO A 258 -16.25 -32.86 8.87
N PHE A 259 -16.59 -32.09 9.90
CA PHE A 259 -17.41 -32.53 11.03
C PHE A 259 -18.92 -32.54 10.71
N ILE A 260 -19.34 -31.94 9.58
CA ILE A 260 -20.74 -31.97 9.12
C ILE A 260 -21.23 -33.41 8.93
N PHE A 261 -20.35 -34.32 8.50
CA PHE A 261 -20.65 -35.73 8.34
C PHE A 261 -20.76 -36.51 9.66
N ILE A 262 -20.31 -35.90 10.78
CA ILE A 262 -20.40 -36.53 12.11
C ILE A 262 -21.67 -36.08 12.81
N HIS A 263 -22.03 -34.80 12.73
CA HIS A 263 -23.19 -34.27 13.38
C HIS A 263 -23.76 -33.01 12.71
N SER A 264 -25.10 -32.94 12.58
CA SER A 264 -25.77 -31.82 11.89
C SER A 264 -25.54 -30.43 12.52
N TYR A 265 -25.16 -30.33 13.79
CA TYR A 265 -24.80 -29.06 14.43
C TYR A 265 -23.66 -28.35 13.71
N PHE A 266 -22.71 -29.09 13.15
CA PHE A 266 -21.60 -28.50 12.42
C PHE A 266 -22.03 -27.83 11.12
N SER A 267 -23.15 -28.27 10.51
CA SER A 267 -23.73 -27.56 9.35
C SER A 267 -24.21 -26.17 9.73
N LEU A 268 -24.95 -26.06 10.85
CA LEU A 268 -25.43 -24.77 11.34
C LEU A 268 -24.28 -23.87 11.77
N LEU A 269 -23.28 -24.41 12.48
CA LEU A 269 -22.10 -23.68 12.90
C LEU A 269 -21.32 -23.16 11.68
N SER A 270 -21.07 -23.99 10.67
CA SER A 270 -20.39 -23.58 9.43
C SER A 270 -21.15 -22.47 8.71
N LEU A 271 -22.48 -22.57 8.66
CA LEU A 271 -23.33 -21.54 8.04
C LEU A 271 -23.24 -20.21 8.80
N ILE A 272 -23.28 -20.22 10.12
CA ILE A 272 -23.13 -19.02 10.95
C ILE A 272 -21.77 -18.38 10.73
N LEU A 273 -20.68 -19.16 10.80
CA LEU A 273 -19.32 -18.66 10.60
C LEU A 273 -19.13 -18.07 9.19
N PHE A 274 -19.64 -18.75 8.16
CA PHE A 274 -19.58 -18.23 6.80
C PHE A 274 -20.42 -16.95 6.63
N SER A 275 -21.55 -16.85 7.33
CA SER A 275 -22.37 -15.63 7.33
C SER A 275 -21.63 -14.43 7.96
N PHE A 276 -20.81 -14.63 9.01
CA PHE A 276 -19.93 -13.58 9.55
C PHE A 276 -18.86 -13.15 8.55
N TYR A 277 -18.26 -14.10 7.83
CA TYR A 277 -17.33 -13.77 6.75
C TYR A 277 -18.01 -12.90 5.67
N LEU A 278 -19.20 -13.30 5.21
CA LEU A 278 -19.95 -12.55 4.21
C LEU A 278 -20.35 -11.16 4.72
N TYR A 279 -20.78 -11.06 5.97
CA TYR A 279 -21.13 -9.78 6.58
C TYR A 279 -19.98 -8.78 6.58
N GLY A 280 -18.76 -9.21 6.88
CA GLY A 280 -17.57 -8.34 6.85
C GLY A 280 -17.21 -7.80 5.46
N TYR A 281 -17.56 -8.53 4.39
CA TYR A 281 -17.36 -8.09 3.01
C TYR A 281 -18.63 -7.56 2.33
N PHE A 282 -19.77 -7.58 3.01
CA PHE A 282 -21.06 -7.16 2.44
C PHE A 282 -21.01 -5.72 1.90
N GLY A 283 -20.48 -4.79 2.67
CA GLY A 283 -20.34 -3.40 2.22
C GLY A 283 -19.45 -3.24 0.99
N PHE A 284 -18.37 -4.03 0.90
CA PHE A 284 -17.54 -4.09 -0.30
C PHE A 284 -18.34 -4.60 -1.51
N LEU A 285 -19.05 -5.71 -1.36
CA LEU A 285 -19.86 -6.27 -2.45
C LEU A 285 -20.99 -5.32 -2.89
N CYS A 286 -21.62 -4.63 -1.96
CA CYS A 286 -22.58 -3.55 -2.27
C CYS A 286 -21.91 -2.40 -3.04
N SER A 287 -20.69 -2.01 -2.67
CA SER A 287 -19.93 -0.99 -3.42
C SER A 287 -19.61 -1.43 -4.84
N VAL A 288 -19.23 -2.70 -5.04
CA VAL A 288 -19.02 -3.29 -6.37
C VAL A 288 -20.31 -3.30 -7.17
N PHE A 289 -21.42 -3.76 -6.58
CA PHE A 289 -22.72 -3.81 -7.25
C PHE A 289 -23.17 -2.43 -7.74
N ARG A 290 -23.03 -1.39 -6.91
CA ARG A 290 -23.41 -0.02 -7.28
C ARG A 290 -22.57 0.56 -8.43
N ARG A 291 -21.28 0.20 -8.52
CA ARG A 291 -20.36 0.74 -9.54
C ARG A 291 -20.33 -0.09 -10.82
N LYS A 292 -20.36 -1.40 -10.69
CA LYS A 292 -20.22 -2.36 -11.79
C LYS A 292 -20.97 -3.66 -11.49
N PRO A 293 -22.31 -3.70 -11.65
CA PRO A 293 -23.13 -4.88 -11.29
C PRO A 293 -22.67 -6.18 -11.95
N SER A 294 -22.27 -6.12 -13.21
CA SER A 294 -21.77 -7.28 -13.98
C SER A 294 -20.47 -7.89 -13.41
N PHE A 295 -19.78 -7.16 -12.55
CA PHE A 295 -18.53 -7.61 -11.93
C PHE A 295 -18.72 -8.27 -10.56
N LEU A 296 -19.94 -8.27 -10.00
CA LEU A 296 -20.22 -8.72 -8.65
C LEU A 296 -19.80 -10.16 -8.39
N LEU A 297 -20.18 -11.09 -9.26
CA LEU A 297 -19.80 -12.50 -9.12
C LEU A 297 -18.29 -12.71 -9.21
N THR A 298 -17.64 -12.04 -10.14
CA THR A 298 -16.17 -12.07 -10.26
C THR A 298 -15.50 -11.55 -8.99
N ALA A 299 -15.97 -10.42 -8.47
CA ALA A 299 -15.45 -9.84 -7.24
C ALA A 299 -15.67 -10.76 -6.02
N PHE A 300 -16.83 -11.41 -5.93
CA PHE A 300 -17.14 -12.38 -4.88
C PHE A 300 -16.17 -13.56 -4.89
N PHE A 301 -15.97 -14.21 -6.04
CA PHE A 301 -15.06 -15.36 -6.15
C PHE A 301 -13.60 -14.97 -5.96
N LEU A 302 -13.16 -13.82 -6.49
CA LEU A 302 -11.81 -13.31 -6.25
C LEU A 302 -11.59 -12.94 -4.77
N ASN A 303 -12.62 -12.43 -4.10
CA ASN A 303 -12.54 -12.15 -2.67
C ASN A 303 -12.39 -13.43 -1.84
N LEU A 304 -13.22 -14.45 -2.14
CA LEU A 304 -13.12 -15.76 -1.48
C LEU A 304 -11.73 -16.39 -1.71
N TYR A 305 -11.28 -16.42 -2.96
CA TYR A 305 -9.94 -16.91 -3.31
C TYR A 305 -8.84 -16.16 -2.55
N SER A 306 -8.88 -14.83 -2.57
CA SER A 306 -7.89 -13.99 -1.88
C SER A 306 -7.89 -14.23 -0.37
N SER A 307 -9.07 -14.42 0.23
CA SER A 307 -9.21 -14.74 1.64
C SER A 307 -8.59 -16.10 1.98
N LEU A 308 -8.75 -17.12 1.12
CA LEU A 308 -8.09 -18.42 1.30
C LEU A 308 -6.56 -18.30 1.26
N VAL A 309 -6.03 -17.50 0.32
CA VAL A 309 -4.59 -17.22 0.25
C VAL A 309 -4.11 -16.49 1.50
N ILE A 310 -4.86 -15.51 1.99
CA ILE A 310 -4.58 -14.77 3.24
C ILE A 310 -4.58 -15.73 4.43
N CYS A 311 -5.58 -16.61 4.55
CA CYS A 311 -5.63 -17.64 5.59
C CYS A 311 -4.40 -18.53 5.58
N SER A 312 -4.00 -19.00 4.38
CA SER A 312 -2.81 -19.86 4.23
C SER A 312 -1.52 -19.12 4.63
N GLY A 313 -1.38 -17.86 4.21
CA GLY A 313 -0.24 -17.00 4.60
C GLY A 313 -0.20 -16.74 6.11
N ALA A 314 -1.37 -16.45 6.72
CA ALA A 314 -1.47 -16.22 8.16
C ALA A 314 -1.10 -17.47 8.97
N SER A 315 -1.60 -18.64 8.57
CA SER A 315 -1.29 -19.91 9.21
C SER A 315 0.21 -20.25 9.09
N TYR A 316 0.81 -20.05 7.92
CA TYR A 316 2.25 -20.24 7.70
C TYR A 316 3.09 -19.25 8.53
N GLY A 317 2.72 -17.98 8.58
CA GLY A 317 3.42 -16.98 9.39
C GLY A 317 3.36 -17.30 10.88
N LEU A 318 2.18 -17.71 11.39
CA LEU A 318 2.04 -18.16 12.78
C LEU A 318 2.93 -19.38 13.09
N PHE A 319 2.90 -20.38 12.22
CA PHE A 319 3.77 -21.58 12.35
C PHE A 319 5.25 -21.20 12.41
N LYS A 320 5.70 -20.30 11.53
CA LYS A 320 7.08 -19.80 11.49
C LYS A 320 7.47 -19.09 12.78
N VAL A 321 6.60 -18.26 13.34
CA VAL A 321 6.83 -17.57 14.62
C VAL A 321 6.93 -18.58 15.78
N LEU A 322 6.08 -19.60 15.81
CA LEU A 322 6.11 -20.61 16.87
C LEU A 322 7.40 -21.42 16.87
N ILE A 323 7.95 -21.76 15.69
CA ILE A 323 9.18 -22.54 15.57
C ILE A 323 10.43 -21.68 15.79
N ASN A 324 10.47 -20.46 15.23
CA ASN A 324 11.67 -19.61 15.20
C ASN A 324 11.52 -18.31 16.01
N ARG A 325 10.88 -18.38 17.18
CA ARG A 325 10.50 -17.20 17.97
C ARG A 325 11.66 -16.25 18.29
N SER A 326 12.84 -16.78 18.62
CA SER A 326 14.02 -15.98 18.95
C SER A 326 14.55 -15.19 17.76
N SER A 327 14.69 -15.83 16.60
CA SER A 327 15.16 -15.21 15.36
C SER A 327 14.20 -14.13 14.86
N VAL A 328 12.89 -14.40 14.92
CA VAL A 328 11.88 -13.40 14.54
C VAL A 328 11.89 -12.21 15.49
N LYS A 329 12.09 -12.45 16.80
CA LYS A 329 12.19 -11.37 17.79
C LYS A 329 13.41 -10.48 17.54
N GLU A 330 14.54 -11.04 17.17
CA GLU A 330 15.74 -10.29 16.85
C GLU A 330 15.55 -9.41 15.61
N LYS A 331 14.98 -9.97 14.55
CA LYS A 331 14.59 -9.23 13.34
C LYS A 331 13.63 -8.07 13.61
N MET A 332 12.71 -8.23 14.57
CA MET A 332 11.70 -7.20 14.91
C MET A 332 12.19 -6.17 15.92
N LYS A 333 13.40 -6.33 16.47
CA LYS A 333 13.93 -5.47 17.55
C LYS A 333 14.06 -4.00 17.12
N ASP A 334 14.36 -3.75 15.84
CA ASP A 334 14.51 -2.41 15.28
C ASP A 334 13.17 -1.77 14.86
N MET A 335 12.07 -2.57 14.88
CA MET A 335 10.71 -2.12 14.50
C MET A 335 9.80 -1.88 15.71
N LEU A 336 10.13 -2.42 16.87
CA LEU A 336 9.33 -2.35 18.10
C LEU A 336 9.91 -1.37 19.09
#